data_940dddeec3b269502e2ad5f1eb2109eb
#
_entry.id   940dddeec3b269502e2ad5f1eb2109eb
#
_cell.length_a   1.000
_cell.length_b   1.000
_cell.length_c   1.000
_cell.angle_alpha   90.00
_cell.angle_beta   90.00
_cell.angle_gamma   90.00
#
_symmetry.space_group_name_H-M   'P 1'
#
loop_
_entity.id
_entity.type
_entity.pdbx_description
1 polymer ?
#
loop_
_entity_poly.entity_id
_entity_poly.type
_entity_poly.pdbx_seq_one_letter_code
_entity_poly.pdbx_strand_id
1 'polypeptide(L)'
;GFFVDGWTPQEQADLAEKVRASAWWDRPVLAATGNDTLPPLADGAATYSQALVFSERSLAVRRSLRRDTASLYFDERVLFFLYLRDNAELQPVCDRSSHQLYRYPMVEALAREGEDAADCLATLTRRRLLEPALLVDRTRHCRSCGGAHLHYLDVCPHCSSIHIGKAASLHCFSCGQVGPERDFHDNGALVCPKCSASLRHIGVDYDRPLTQYACGSCHHVFMETSVIARCLDCNAKADPDKLDVREIATLRLAPQGRAALRAGQIQESFAALGTANYVDPPFFRRLLDWTLATHARHPEMRFALILVEFQNATEVIEQQGAARVFLMLDEFARR
;
A
#
# COMPACT_ATOMS: atom_id res chain seq x y z
N GLY A 1 -3.71 28.19 -15.55
CA GLY A 1 -2.56 27.32 -15.25
C GLY A 1 -1.32 28.13 -14.90
N PHE A 2 -0.36 27.47 -14.36
CA PHE A 2 0.96 28.01 -14.06
C PHE A 2 1.97 27.33 -14.99
N PHE A 3 2.82 28.14 -15.62
CA PHE A 3 3.91 27.66 -16.46
C PHE A 3 5.19 28.31 -15.93
N VAL A 4 6.19 27.50 -15.61
CA VAL A 4 7.47 27.96 -15.04
C VAL A 4 8.61 27.63 -15.99
N ASP A 5 9.38 28.64 -16.31
CA ASP A 5 10.56 28.59 -17.17
C ASP A 5 11.72 29.33 -16.54
N GLY A 6 12.91 28.73 -16.60
CA GLY A 6 14.12 29.31 -16.03
C GLY A 6 14.20 29.26 -14.50
N TRP A 7 13.28 28.57 -13.82
CA TRP A 7 13.29 28.37 -12.37
C TRP A 7 14.13 27.15 -11.99
N THR A 8 14.73 27.19 -10.81
CA THR A 8 15.40 26.03 -10.23
C THR A 8 14.38 24.94 -9.87
N PRO A 9 14.79 23.66 -9.81
CA PRO A 9 13.89 22.58 -9.38
C PRO A 9 13.24 22.83 -8.02
N GLN A 10 13.95 23.47 -7.07
CA GLN A 10 13.40 23.81 -5.77
C GLN A 10 12.30 24.86 -5.85
N GLU A 11 12.52 25.94 -6.60
CA GLU A 11 11.50 26.99 -6.79
C GLU A 11 10.25 26.45 -7.48
N GLN A 12 10.42 25.52 -8.42
CA GLN A 12 9.30 24.85 -9.10
C GLN A 12 8.51 23.96 -8.12
N ALA A 13 9.22 23.22 -7.25
CA ALA A 13 8.61 22.39 -6.22
C ALA A 13 7.82 23.25 -5.23
N ASP A 14 8.41 24.34 -4.75
CA ASP A 14 7.78 25.26 -3.80
C ASP A 14 6.52 25.92 -4.38
N LEU A 15 6.55 26.28 -5.67
CA LEU A 15 5.35 26.81 -6.35
C LEU A 15 4.28 25.74 -6.46
N ALA A 16 4.63 24.53 -6.91
CA ALA A 16 3.68 23.45 -7.06
C ALA A 16 3.01 23.12 -5.72
N GLU A 17 3.76 23.04 -4.63
CA GLU A 17 3.23 22.82 -3.29
C GLU A 17 2.25 23.95 -2.89
N LYS A 18 2.66 25.22 -3.04
CA LYS A 18 1.79 26.36 -2.73
C LYS A 18 0.50 26.37 -3.56
N VAL A 19 0.57 26.00 -4.83
CA VAL A 19 -0.62 25.90 -5.67
C VAL A 19 -1.54 24.78 -5.18
N ARG A 20 -1.00 23.59 -4.88
CA ARG A 20 -1.81 22.46 -4.40
C ARG A 20 -2.45 22.74 -3.04
N ALA A 21 -1.80 23.45 -2.16
CA ALA A 21 -2.33 23.85 -0.85
C ALA A 21 -3.30 25.04 -0.90
N SER A 22 -3.48 25.70 -2.06
CA SER A 22 -4.30 26.90 -2.20
C SER A 22 -5.70 26.61 -2.78
N ALA A 23 -6.52 27.64 -2.92
CA ALA A 23 -7.79 27.59 -3.66
C ALA A 23 -7.60 27.25 -5.15
N TRP A 24 -6.37 27.25 -5.65
CA TRP A 24 -6.03 26.94 -7.05
C TRP A 24 -5.48 25.53 -7.23
N TRP A 25 -5.66 24.64 -6.27
CA TRP A 25 -5.17 23.27 -6.24
C TRP A 25 -5.47 22.47 -7.53
N ASP A 26 -6.56 22.76 -8.19
CA ASP A 26 -7.03 22.13 -9.42
C ASP A 26 -6.35 22.66 -10.69
N ARG A 27 -5.60 23.77 -10.59
CA ARG A 27 -4.96 24.40 -11.73
C ARG A 27 -3.73 23.64 -12.19
N PRO A 28 -3.50 23.53 -13.51
CA PRO A 28 -2.26 22.95 -14.04
C PRO A 28 -1.02 23.73 -13.59
N VAL A 29 0.02 22.97 -13.21
CA VAL A 29 1.37 23.47 -12.95
C VAL A 29 2.32 22.71 -13.87
N LEU A 30 2.87 23.39 -14.85
CA LEU A 30 3.72 22.81 -15.89
C LEU A 30 5.10 23.46 -15.87
N ALA A 31 6.15 22.66 -16.00
CA ALA A 31 7.52 23.13 -16.14
C ALA A 31 7.91 23.21 -17.63
N ALA A 32 8.85 24.08 -17.97
CA ALA A 32 9.41 24.13 -19.32
C ALA A 32 10.15 22.81 -19.66
N THR A 33 10.07 22.42 -20.94
CA THR A 33 10.84 21.26 -21.44
C THR A 33 12.34 21.54 -21.33
N GLY A 34 13.10 20.52 -20.90
CA GLY A 34 14.56 20.63 -20.69
C GLY A 34 14.99 20.49 -19.23
N ASN A 35 14.05 20.39 -18.30
CA ASN A 35 14.35 20.01 -16.92
C ASN A 35 14.36 18.49 -16.78
N ASP A 36 15.49 17.91 -16.43
CA ASP A 36 15.67 16.47 -16.25
C ASP A 36 14.91 15.90 -15.03
N THR A 37 14.49 16.77 -14.10
CA THR A 37 13.75 16.38 -12.89
C THR A 37 12.50 17.24 -12.73
N LEU A 38 11.33 16.62 -12.87
CA LEU A 38 10.06 17.27 -12.60
C LEU A 38 9.73 17.23 -11.11
N PRO A 39 9.22 18.33 -10.53
CA PRO A 39 8.69 18.28 -9.16
C PRO A 39 7.54 17.28 -9.04
N PRO A 40 7.46 16.50 -7.95
CA PRO A 40 6.42 15.49 -7.76
C PRO A 40 4.98 16.00 -7.83
N LEU A 41 4.78 17.31 -7.62
CA LEU A 41 3.46 17.96 -7.63
C LEU A 41 3.17 18.74 -8.92
N ALA A 42 4.08 18.73 -9.89
CA ALA A 42 3.84 19.28 -11.22
C ALA A 42 3.05 18.31 -12.11
N ASP A 43 2.33 18.86 -13.08
CA ASP A 43 1.55 18.09 -14.04
C ASP A 43 2.39 17.56 -15.22
N GLY A 44 3.63 17.98 -15.34
CA GLY A 44 4.57 17.54 -16.37
C GLY A 44 5.44 18.65 -16.94
N ALA A 45 6.24 18.28 -17.95
CA ALA A 45 6.99 19.22 -18.77
C ALA A 45 6.24 19.53 -20.05
N ALA A 46 6.28 20.78 -20.50
CA ALA A 46 5.61 21.22 -21.73
C ALA A 46 6.35 22.41 -22.33
N THR A 47 6.16 22.61 -23.63
CA THR A 47 6.42 23.93 -24.23
C THR A 47 5.31 24.89 -23.83
N TYR A 48 5.55 26.19 -23.97
CA TYR A 48 4.53 27.21 -23.67
C TYR A 48 3.23 26.98 -24.43
N SER A 49 3.30 26.64 -25.72
CA SER A 49 2.11 26.36 -26.56
C SER A 49 1.34 25.15 -26.06
N GLN A 50 2.04 24.08 -25.68
CA GLN A 50 1.41 22.88 -25.10
C GLN A 50 0.77 23.19 -23.74
N ALA A 51 1.43 24.01 -22.93
CA ALA A 51 0.89 24.44 -21.63
C ALA A 51 -0.40 25.24 -21.77
N LEU A 52 -0.50 26.11 -22.78
CA LEU A 52 -1.74 26.84 -23.09
C LEU A 52 -2.87 25.88 -23.44
N VAL A 53 -2.64 24.99 -24.41
CA VAL A 53 -3.65 24.00 -24.86
C VAL A 53 -4.12 23.13 -23.68
N PHE A 54 -3.19 22.66 -22.88
CA PHE A 54 -3.51 21.85 -21.68
C PHE A 54 -4.36 22.65 -20.67
N SER A 55 -3.99 23.90 -20.43
CA SER A 55 -4.72 24.78 -19.49
C SER A 55 -6.13 25.11 -19.99
N GLU A 56 -6.30 25.41 -21.28
CA GLU A 56 -7.62 25.67 -21.89
C GLU A 56 -8.51 24.44 -21.80
N ARG A 57 -7.98 23.26 -22.12
CA ARG A 57 -8.71 21.99 -22.05
C ARG A 57 -9.16 21.68 -20.61
N SER A 58 -8.25 21.79 -19.65
CA SER A 58 -8.55 21.60 -18.23
C SER A 58 -9.66 22.56 -17.76
N LEU A 59 -9.61 23.83 -18.18
CA LEU A 59 -10.64 24.81 -17.86
C LEU A 59 -11.99 24.50 -18.52
N ALA A 60 -12.00 24.02 -19.75
CA ALA A 60 -13.23 23.63 -20.45
C ALA A 60 -13.89 22.44 -19.72
N VAL A 61 -13.14 21.44 -19.37
CA VAL A 61 -13.62 20.28 -18.60
C VAL A 61 -14.14 20.71 -17.23
N ARG A 62 -13.42 21.59 -16.52
CA ARG A 62 -13.86 22.15 -15.24
C ARG A 62 -15.21 22.85 -15.33
N ARG A 63 -15.40 23.67 -16.37
CA ARG A 63 -16.66 24.38 -16.58
C ARG A 63 -17.82 23.42 -16.90
N SER A 64 -17.58 22.32 -17.60
CA SER A 64 -18.60 21.33 -17.94
C SER A 64 -19.17 20.61 -16.72
N LEU A 65 -18.38 20.43 -15.66
CA LEU A 65 -18.81 19.76 -14.44
C LEU A 65 -19.68 20.62 -13.53
N ARG A 66 -19.74 21.94 -13.73
CA ARG A 66 -20.57 22.91 -12.98
C ARG A 66 -20.51 22.75 -11.45
N ARG A 67 -19.33 22.39 -10.92
CA ARG A 67 -19.15 22.17 -9.49
C ARG A 67 -18.33 23.28 -8.86
N ASP A 68 -18.71 23.64 -7.63
CA ASP A 68 -17.88 24.49 -6.79
C ASP A 68 -16.74 23.66 -6.21
N THR A 69 -15.51 23.99 -6.62
CA THR A 69 -14.30 23.29 -6.17
C THR A 69 -13.92 23.58 -4.73
N ALA A 70 -14.50 24.62 -4.11
CA ALA A 70 -14.24 24.95 -2.71
C ALA A 70 -14.97 24.01 -1.75
N SER A 71 -16.13 23.48 -2.15
CA SER A 71 -17.00 22.64 -1.33
C SER A 71 -16.75 21.12 -1.52
N LEU A 72 -15.75 20.73 -2.33
CA LEU A 72 -15.48 19.32 -2.58
C LEU A 72 -14.86 18.63 -1.36
N TYR A 73 -15.33 17.41 -1.07
CA TYR A 73 -14.71 16.51 -0.10
C TYR A 73 -13.36 16.00 -0.61
N PHE A 74 -12.58 15.39 0.27
CA PHE A 74 -11.22 14.98 -0.08
C PHE A 74 -11.16 13.96 -1.22
N ASP A 75 -11.98 12.93 -1.16
CA ASP A 75 -12.12 11.92 -2.21
C ASP A 75 -12.57 12.55 -3.55
N GLU A 76 -13.48 13.51 -3.49
CA GLU A 76 -13.92 14.26 -4.67
C GLU A 76 -12.79 15.11 -5.25
N ARG A 77 -11.97 15.76 -4.42
CA ARG A 77 -10.83 16.56 -4.88
C ARG A 77 -9.82 15.70 -5.64
N VAL A 78 -9.49 14.50 -5.11
CA VAL A 78 -8.56 13.57 -5.76
C VAL A 78 -9.11 13.11 -7.13
N LEU A 79 -10.37 12.69 -7.19
CA LEU A 79 -10.99 12.26 -8.43
C LEU A 79 -11.12 13.41 -9.44
N PHE A 80 -11.49 14.60 -8.96
CA PHE A 80 -11.64 15.80 -9.79
C PHE A 80 -10.28 16.24 -10.36
N PHE A 81 -9.23 16.20 -9.56
CA PHE A 81 -7.87 16.48 -9.99
C PHE A 81 -7.46 15.59 -11.17
N LEU A 82 -7.69 14.29 -11.07
CA LEU A 82 -7.39 13.32 -12.14
C LEU A 82 -8.29 13.52 -13.36
N TYR A 83 -9.55 13.87 -13.15
CA TYR A 83 -10.51 14.06 -14.24
C TYR A 83 -10.18 15.27 -15.13
N LEU A 84 -9.64 16.34 -14.54
CA LEU A 84 -9.19 17.53 -15.26
C LEU A 84 -7.97 17.29 -16.16
N ARG A 85 -7.33 16.12 -16.02
CA ARG A 85 -6.08 15.77 -16.68
C ARG A 85 -6.24 14.44 -17.41
N ASP A 86 -6.07 14.49 -18.73
CA ASP A 86 -6.11 13.24 -19.50
C ASP A 86 -4.92 12.36 -19.12
N ASN A 87 -5.23 11.09 -18.84
CA ASN A 87 -4.25 10.05 -18.52
C ASN A 87 -3.34 10.38 -17.34
N ALA A 88 -3.75 11.28 -16.44
CA ALA A 88 -3.00 11.51 -15.20
C ALA A 88 -3.04 10.30 -14.31
N GLU A 89 -1.91 10.02 -13.68
CA GLU A 89 -1.70 8.95 -12.72
C GLU A 89 -1.14 9.51 -11.43
N LEU A 90 -1.58 8.97 -10.31
CA LEU A 90 -0.99 9.21 -9.01
C LEU A 90 0.24 8.34 -8.88
N GLN A 91 1.40 8.96 -8.77
CA GLN A 91 2.68 8.27 -8.67
C GLN A 91 3.04 8.01 -7.21
N PRO A 92 3.30 6.76 -6.81
CA PRO A 92 3.89 6.48 -5.51
C PRO A 92 5.36 6.86 -5.49
N VAL A 93 5.81 7.44 -4.38
CA VAL A 93 7.21 7.79 -4.16
C VAL A 93 7.72 7.01 -2.95
N CYS A 94 8.87 6.35 -3.11
CA CYS A 94 9.53 5.69 -1.99
C CYS A 94 10.07 6.73 -1.01
N ASP A 95 9.60 6.67 0.22
CA ASP A 95 10.05 7.52 1.32
C ASP A 95 10.45 6.63 2.50
N ARG A 96 11.73 6.49 2.74
CA ARG A 96 12.29 5.66 3.80
C ARG A 96 11.95 6.16 5.21
N SER A 97 11.53 7.40 5.36
CA SER A 97 11.05 7.96 6.62
C SER A 97 9.58 7.62 6.88
N SER A 98 8.83 7.26 5.85
CA SER A 98 7.43 6.87 5.97
C SER A 98 7.29 5.48 6.57
N HIS A 99 6.43 5.34 7.57
CA HIS A 99 6.08 4.08 8.21
C HIS A 99 5.66 2.97 7.20
N GLN A 100 5.08 3.36 6.06
CA GLN A 100 4.65 2.47 5.00
C GLN A 100 5.61 2.37 3.81
N LEU A 101 6.78 3.02 3.85
CA LEU A 101 7.80 3.14 2.79
C LEU A 101 7.36 3.88 1.52
N TYR A 102 6.08 3.94 1.22
CA TYR A 102 5.55 4.62 0.06
C TYR A 102 4.48 5.63 0.45
N ARG A 103 4.48 6.74 -0.24
CA ARG A 103 3.49 7.80 -0.12
C ARG A 103 3.08 8.28 -1.51
N TYR A 104 1.95 8.97 -1.58
CA TYR A 104 1.46 9.58 -2.81
C TYR A 104 1.45 11.11 -2.63
N PRO A 105 2.54 11.79 -2.96
CA PRO A 105 2.71 13.22 -2.65
C PRO A 105 1.59 14.10 -3.20
N MET A 106 1.07 13.77 -4.39
CA MET A 106 -0.04 14.53 -4.97
C MET A 106 -1.31 14.42 -4.13
N VAL A 107 -1.62 13.25 -3.59
CA VAL A 107 -2.81 13.05 -2.75
C VAL A 107 -2.64 13.78 -1.42
N GLU A 108 -1.46 13.66 -0.81
CA GLU A 108 -1.12 14.37 0.43
C GLU A 108 -1.21 15.89 0.26
N ALA A 109 -0.74 16.42 -0.88
CA ALA A 109 -0.82 17.86 -1.17
C ALA A 109 -2.26 18.35 -1.41
N LEU A 110 -3.18 17.47 -1.76
CA LEU A 110 -4.61 17.76 -1.86
C LEU A 110 -5.36 17.59 -0.54
N ALA A 111 -4.75 16.98 0.46
CA ALA A 111 -5.35 16.79 1.78
C ALA A 111 -5.38 18.10 2.57
N ARG A 112 -6.43 18.26 3.39
CA ARG A 112 -6.55 19.32 4.39
C ARG A 112 -6.23 18.75 5.77
N GLU A 113 -6.15 19.58 6.76
CA GLU A 113 -5.92 19.17 8.15
C GLU A 113 -6.95 18.11 8.59
N GLY A 114 -6.46 17.00 9.13
CA GLY A 114 -7.28 15.85 9.57
C GLY A 114 -7.67 14.86 8.48
N GLU A 115 -7.30 15.07 7.21
CA GLU A 115 -7.59 14.14 6.11
C GLU A 115 -6.39 13.19 5.88
N ASP A 116 -6.65 11.88 5.77
CA ASP A 116 -5.62 10.86 5.54
C ASP A 116 -5.60 10.41 4.08
N ALA A 117 -4.42 10.54 3.44
CA ALA A 117 -4.23 10.19 2.03
C ALA A 117 -4.30 8.68 1.78
N ALA A 118 -3.81 7.85 2.71
CA ALA A 118 -3.80 6.40 2.56
C ALA A 118 -5.23 5.84 2.69
N ASP A 119 -6.01 6.33 3.64
CA ASP A 119 -7.42 5.97 3.83
C ASP A 119 -8.27 6.40 2.63
N CYS A 120 -8.04 7.60 2.10
CA CYS A 120 -8.69 8.09 0.90
C CYS A 120 -8.44 7.16 -0.29
N LEU A 121 -7.16 6.86 -0.58
CA LEU A 121 -6.79 5.97 -1.68
C LEU A 121 -7.34 4.55 -1.53
N ALA A 122 -7.25 3.99 -0.32
CA ALA A 122 -7.82 2.67 -0.03
C ALA A 122 -9.34 2.64 -0.27
N THR A 123 -10.04 3.69 0.12
CA THR A 123 -11.48 3.83 -0.09
C THR A 123 -11.83 3.97 -1.56
N LEU A 124 -11.14 4.86 -2.29
CA LEU A 124 -11.38 5.07 -3.73
C LEU A 124 -11.09 3.82 -4.56
N THR A 125 -10.02 3.09 -4.23
CA THR A 125 -9.67 1.83 -4.92
C THR A 125 -10.68 0.72 -4.61
N ARG A 126 -11.09 0.55 -3.36
CA ARG A 126 -12.13 -0.41 -2.97
C ARG A 126 -13.45 -0.12 -3.66
N ARG A 127 -13.81 1.16 -3.84
CA ARG A 127 -14.99 1.61 -4.59
C ARG A 127 -14.84 1.51 -6.09
N ARG A 128 -13.69 1.07 -6.59
CA ARG A 128 -13.35 1.00 -8.02
C ARG A 128 -13.47 2.35 -8.75
N LEU A 129 -13.29 3.45 -8.02
CA LEU A 129 -13.24 4.80 -8.60
C LEU A 129 -11.82 5.13 -9.08
N LEU A 130 -10.82 4.50 -8.44
CA LEU A 130 -9.44 4.41 -8.91
C LEU A 130 -9.11 2.96 -9.24
N GLU A 131 -8.21 2.77 -10.19
CA GLU A 131 -7.68 1.46 -10.58
C GLU A 131 -6.14 1.52 -10.68
N PRO A 132 -5.44 0.42 -10.38
CA PRO A 132 -4.00 0.33 -10.59
C PRO A 132 -3.69 0.37 -12.10
N ALA A 133 -2.67 1.14 -12.48
CA ALA A 133 -2.20 1.24 -13.85
C ALA A 133 -0.89 0.47 -14.06
N LEU A 134 0.12 0.72 -13.20
CA LEU A 134 1.41 0.05 -13.25
C LEU A 134 1.81 -0.41 -11.85
N LEU A 135 2.15 -1.67 -11.68
CA LEU A 135 2.74 -2.18 -10.45
C LEU A 135 4.17 -1.64 -10.31
N VAL A 136 4.44 -0.94 -9.21
CA VAL A 136 5.74 -0.32 -8.92
C VAL A 136 6.55 -1.20 -7.97
N ASP A 137 5.90 -1.74 -6.93
CA ASP A 137 6.57 -2.58 -5.92
C ASP A 137 5.58 -3.50 -5.21
N ARG A 138 6.12 -4.47 -4.45
CA ARG A 138 5.38 -5.33 -3.53
C ARG A 138 6.07 -5.30 -2.18
N THR A 139 5.48 -4.62 -1.23
CA THR A 139 6.00 -4.46 0.12
C THR A 139 5.38 -5.44 1.11
N ARG A 140 6.12 -5.80 2.14
CA ARG A 140 5.62 -6.61 3.25
C ARG A 140 5.43 -5.72 4.47
N HIS A 141 4.35 -5.95 5.21
CA HIS A 141 3.95 -5.12 6.32
C HIS A 141 3.73 -5.93 7.59
N CYS A 142 4.10 -5.35 8.72
CA CYS A 142 3.84 -5.90 10.04
C CYS A 142 2.35 -5.92 10.33
N ARG A 143 1.79 -7.07 10.70
CA ARG A 143 0.36 -7.17 11.06
C ARG A 143 -0.01 -6.43 12.34
N SER A 144 0.96 -6.18 13.22
CA SER A 144 0.69 -5.53 14.51
C SER A 144 0.56 -4.02 14.39
N CYS A 145 1.36 -3.35 13.53
CA CYS A 145 1.37 -1.89 13.43
C CYS A 145 1.20 -1.38 11.99
N GLY A 146 1.17 -2.26 10.98
CA GLY A 146 1.07 -1.86 9.57
C GLY A 146 2.36 -1.32 8.96
N GLY A 147 3.47 -1.24 9.73
CA GLY A 147 4.75 -0.71 9.27
C GLY A 147 5.47 -1.64 8.31
N ALA A 148 6.25 -1.06 7.41
CA ALA A 148 7.02 -1.79 6.41
C ALA A 148 8.52 -1.84 6.71
N HIS A 149 8.98 -1.23 7.80
CA HIS A 149 10.37 -1.29 8.23
C HIS A 149 10.64 -2.65 8.90
N LEU A 150 11.00 -3.63 8.09
CA LEU A 150 11.22 -5.01 8.52
C LEU A 150 12.70 -5.37 8.42
N HIS A 151 13.20 -6.03 9.46
CA HIS A 151 14.52 -6.63 9.51
C HIS A 151 14.39 -8.14 9.49
N TYR A 152 14.96 -8.80 8.50
CA TYR A 152 14.98 -10.25 8.37
C TYR A 152 16.24 -10.81 9.01
N LEU A 153 16.05 -11.79 9.86
CA LEU A 153 17.09 -12.40 10.67
C LEU A 153 17.13 -13.90 10.45
N ASP A 154 18.29 -14.41 10.10
CA ASP A 154 18.57 -15.83 10.16
C ASP A 154 18.68 -16.28 11.62
N VAL A 155 17.96 -17.33 11.98
CA VAL A 155 17.90 -17.84 13.34
C VAL A 155 18.05 -19.37 13.37
N CYS A 156 18.47 -19.87 14.52
CA CYS A 156 18.50 -21.30 14.78
C CYS A 156 17.07 -21.88 14.71
N PRO A 157 16.82 -22.93 13.90
CA PRO A 157 15.49 -23.54 13.79
C PRO A 157 15.01 -24.20 15.09
N HIS A 158 15.92 -24.53 16.01
CA HIS A 158 15.59 -25.20 17.26
C HIS A 158 15.24 -24.22 18.40
N CYS A 159 16.01 -23.12 18.56
CA CYS A 159 15.85 -22.21 19.71
C CYS A 159 15.64 -20.74 19.31
N SER A 160 15.51 -20.45 18.01
CA SER A 160 15.31 -19.10 17.46
C SER A 160 16.41 -18.08 17.85
N SER A 161 17.58 -18.54 18.30
CA SER A 161 18.71 -17.66 18.58
C SER A 161 19.33 -17.14 17.30
N ILE A 162 19.71 -15.87 17.30
CA ILE A 162 20.49 -15.22 16.22
C ILE A 162 21.98 -15.57 16.31
N HIS A 163 22.41 -16.19 17.42
CA HIS A 163 23.81 -16.58 17.62
C HIS A 163 24.11 -17.87 16.86
N ILE A 164 24.15 -17.74 15.53
CA ILE A 164 24.46 -18.83 14.61
C ILE A 164 25.73 -18.51 13.85
N GLY A 165 26.57 -19.50 13.61
CA GLY A 165 27.79 -19.37 12.83
C GLY A 165 27.90 -20.48 11.80
N LYS A 166 28.61 -20.21 10.71
CA LYS A 166 28.97 -21.26 9.75
C LYS A 166 29.95 -22.21 10.39
N ALA A 167 29.69 -23.50 10.31
CA ALA A 167 30.59 -24.58 10.74
C ALA A 167 31.00 -25.37 9.51
N ALA A 168 32.28 -25.54 9.33
CA ALA A 168 32.80 -26.45 8.33
C ALA A 168 32.41 -27.87 8.67
N SER A 169 32.00 -28.66 7.69
CA SER A 169 31.78 -30.10 7.82
C SER A 169 32.86 -30.87 7.06
N LEU A 170 33.21 -32.03 7.55
CA LEU A 170 34.07 -32.99 6.89
C LEU A 170 33.31 -34.25 6.56
N HIS A 171 33.58 -34.79 5.39
CA HIS A 171 33.08 -36.08 4.94
C HIS A 171 34.27 -37.02 4.76
N CYS A 172 34.36 -38.05 5.56
CA CYS A 172 35.38 -39.07 5.48
C CYS A 172 35.06 -40.05 4.35
N PHE A 173 35.91 -40.17 3.39
CA PHE A 173 35.69 -41.08 2.26
C PHE A 173 35.87 -42.56 2.63
N SER A 174 36.63 -42.87 3.70
CA SER A 174 36.83 -44.24 4.13
C SER A 174 35.60 -44.91 4.72
N CYS A 175 34.70 -44.14 5.40
CA CYS A 175 33.54 -44.74 6.08
C CYS A 175 32.23 -43.97 5.86
N GLY A 176 32.25 -42.88 5.09
CA GLY A 176 31.08 -42.04 4.77
C GLY A 176 30.61 -41.15 5.95
N GLN A 177 31.38 -41.02 7.03
CA GLN A 177 31.02 -40.17 8.18
C GLN A 177 31.06 -38.71 7.75
N VAL A 178 29.94 -38.00 7.97
CA VAL A 178 29.82 -36.54 7.80
C VAL A 178 29.56 -35.94 9.18
N GLY A 179 30.25 -34.86 9.50
CA GLY A 179 30.07 -34.16 10.78
C GLY A 179 30.83 -32.84 10.83
N PRO A 180 30.60 -32.03 11.87
CA PRO A 180 31.36 -30.79 12.08
C PRO A 180 32.85 -31.01 12.11
N GLU A 181 33.64 -30.17 11.46
CA GLU A 181 35.11 -30.28 11.42
C GLU A 181 35.75 -30.37 12.81
N ARG A 182 35.20 -29.68 13.84
CA ARG A 182 35.65 -29.72 15.22
C ARG A 182 35.67 -31.13 15.81
N ASP A 183 34.77 -32.02 15.38
CA ASP A 183 34.65 -33.39 15.89
C ASP A 183 35.69 -34.32 15.25
N PHE A 184 36.38 -33.87 14.20
CA PHE A 184 37.46 -34.58 13.52
C PHE A 184 38.86 -34.15 14.00
N HIS A 185 38.93 -33.18 14.93
CA HIS A 185 40.23 -32.78 15.50
C HIS A 185 40.61 -33.68 16.68
N ASP A 186 41.77 -34.35 16.55
CA ASP A 186 42.38 -35.09 17.62
C ASP A 186 43.88 -34.72 17.69
N ASN A 187 44.31 -34.15 18.83
CA ASN A 187 45.71 -33.78 19.09
C ASN A 187 46.41 -33.00 17.98
N GLY A 188 45.69 -32.12 17.30
CA GLY A 188 46.20 -31.27 16.21
C GLY A 188 46.20 -31.93 14.82
N ALA A 189 45.71 -33.15 14.70
CA ALA A 189 45.52 -33.86 13.44
C ALA A 189 44.04 -34.02 13.13
N LEU A 190 43.70 -34.17 11.84
CA LEU A 190 42.35 -34.53 11.42
C LEU A 190 42.20 -36.04 11.41
N VAL A 191 41.34 -36.57 12.25
CA VAL A 191 41.06 -38.00 12.42
C VAL A 191 39.54 -38.20 12.39
N CYS A 192 39.09 -39.18 11.61
CA CYS A 192 37.67 -39.50 11.62
C CYS A 192 37.21 -40.10 12.95
N PRO A 193 36.18 -39.51 13.62
CA PRO A 193 35.73 -40.00 14.93
C PRO A 193 35.07 -41.38 14.86
N LYS A 194 34.67 -41.86 13.68
CA LYS A 194 34.00 -43.14 13.50
C LYS A 194 34.93 -44.27 13.15
N CYS A 195 35.89 -44.08 12.22
CA CYS A 195 36.74 -45.12 11.73
C CYS A 195 38.23 -44.91 12.08
N SER A 196 38.56 -43.82 12.76
CA SER A 196 39.92 -43.45 13.17
C SER A 196 40.90 -43.28 12.00
N ALA A 197 40.41 -43.12 10.78
CA ALA A 197 41.27 -42.86 9.60
C ALA A 197 41.86 -41.44 9.75
N SER A 198 43.16 -41.32 9.46
CA SER A 198 43.85 -40.04 9.36
C SER A 198 43.47 -39.35 8.06
N LEU A 199 42.96 -38.10 8.16
CA LEU A 199 42.48 -37.31 7.01
C LEU A 199 43.56 -36.27 6.66
N ARG A 200 44.37 -36.55 5.65
CA ARG A 200 45.53 -35.72 5.27
C ARG A 200 45.30 -34.91 4.02
N HIS A 201 44.57 -35.47 3.06
CA HIS A 201 44.42 -34.89 1.71
C HIS A 201 42.97 -34.68 1.38
N ILE A 202 42.60 -33.40 1.16
CA ILE A 202 41.28 -33.05 0.69
C ILE A 202 41.09 -33.57 -0.75
N GLY A 203 39.94 -34.14 -1.04
CA GLY A 203 39.63 -34.78 -2.31
C GLY A 203 40.11 -36.24 -2.43
N VAL A 204 40.89 -36.77 -1.44
CA VAL A 204 41.38 -38.15 -1.41
C VAL A 204 40.89 -38.87 -0.15
N ASP A 205 41.14 -38.28 1.02
CA ASP A 205 40.75 -38.86 2.32
C ASP A 205 39.40 -38.29 2.79
N TYR A 206 39.13 -37.04 2.45
CA TYR A 206 37.92 -36.31 2.83
C TYR A 206 37.63 -35.20 1.87
N ASP A 207 36.39 -34.67 1.94
CA ASP A 207 36.00 -33.41 1.38
C ASP A 207 35.25 -32.54 2.40
N ARG A 208 34.89 -31.30 1.96
CA ARG A 208 34.06 -30.34 2.71
C ARG A 208 32.76 -30.11 1.93
N PRO A 209 31.85 -31.08 1.93
CA PRO A 209 30.74 -31.08 0.98
C PRO A 209 29.71 -30.01 1.22
N LEU A 210 29.57 -29.53 2.46
CA LEU A 210 28.44 -28.69 2.84
C LEU A 210 28.82 -27.64 3.90
N THR A 211 28.31 -26.43 3.74
CA THR A 211 28.30 -25.45 4.81
C THR A 211 27.18 -25.80 5.78
N GLN A 212 27.52 -26.16 7.00
CA GLN A 212 26.59 -26.32 8.12
C GLN A 212 26.59 -25.06 8.97
N TYR A 213 25.55 -24.91 9.76
CA TYR A 213 25.46 -23.88 10.78
C TYR A 213 25.46 -24.51 12.16
N ALA A 214 26.08 -23.86 13.12
CA ALA A 214 26.03 -24.24 14.53
C ALA A 214 25.46 -23.10 15.36
N CYS A 215 24.55 -23.42 16.25
CA CYS A 215 24.00 -22.47 17.20
C CYS A 215 24.91 -22.31 18.40
N GLY A 216 25.36 -21.09 18.71
CA GLY A 216 26.17 -20.81 19.88
C GLY A 216 25.38 -20.87 21.21
N SER A 217 24.05 -20.88 21.15
CA SER A 217 23.18 -20.90 22.33
C SER A 217 22.75 -22.31 22.74
N CYS A 218 22.30 -23.16 21.80
CA CYS A 218 21.79 -24.50 22.08
C CYS A 218 22.66 -25.61 21.48
N HIS A 219 23.74 -25.25 20.80
CA HIS A 219 24.69 -26.15 20.15
C HIS A 219 24.12 -27.05 19.03
N HIS A 220 22.88 -26.81 18.63
CA HIS A 220 22.25 -27.51 17.51
C HIS A 220 23.02 -27.21 16.22
N VAL A 221 23.28 -28.27 15.42
CA VAL A 221 23.92 -28.16 14.10
C VAL A 221 22.87 -28.44 13.04
N PHE A 222 22.80 -27.58 12.02
CA PHE A 222 21.76 -27.63 10.99
C PHE A 222 22.28 -27.16 9.62
N MET A 223 21.57 -27.51 8.58
CA MET A 223 21.94 -27.21 7.18
C MET A 223 21.32 -25.90 6.71
N GLU A 224 20.11 -25.60 7.17
CA GLU A 224 19.33 -24.43 6.75
C GLU A 224 18.90 -23.62 7.98
N THR A 225 19.00 -22.31 7.86
CA THR A 225 18.52 -21.38 8.87
C THR A 225 17.02 -21.19 8.75
N SER A 226 16.34 -20.93 9.86
CA SER A 226 15.01 -20.34 9.79
C SER A 226 15.14 -18.82 9.69
N VAL A 227 14.16 -18.19 9.03
CA VAL A 227 14.12 -16.72 8.89
C VAL A 227 12.95 -16.18 9.70
N ILE A 228 13.23 -15.16 10.51
CA ILE A 228 12.19 -14.36 11.17
C ILE A 228 12.25 -12.92 10.69
N ALA A 229 11.09 -12.30 10.55
CA ALA A 229 10.98 -10.87 10.34
C ALA A 229 10.74 -10.16 11.67
N ARG A 230 11.53 -9.15 11.97
CA ARG A 230 11.35 -8.26 13.12
C ARG A 230 10.97 -6.87 12.62
N CYS A 231 9.83 -6.38 13.06
CA CYS A 231 9.42 -5.00 12.79
C CYS A 231 10.31 -4.03 13.59
N LEU A 232 10.88 -3.04 12.92
CA LEU A 232 11.72 -2.04 13.57
C LEU A 232 10.90 -0.96 14.29
N ASP A 233 9.61 -0.80 13.92
CA ASP A 233 8.74 0.20 14.52
C ASP A 233 8.11 -0.27 15.84
N CYS A 234 7.58 -1.51 15.88
CA CYS A 234 6.88 -2.04 17.05
C CYS A 234 7.59 -3.25 17.72
N ASN A 235 8.72 -3.69 17.17
CA ASN A 235 9.52 -4.82 17.64
C ASN A 235 8.81 -6.19 17.60
N ALA A 236 7.64 -6.29 16.98
CA ALA A 236 6.95 -7.56 16.79
C ALA A 236 7.77 -8.48 15.88
N LYS A 237 7.74 -9.79 16.19
CA LYS A 237 8.39 -10.83 15.39
C LYS A 237 7.35 -11.71 14.73
N ALA A 238 7.57 -12.08 13.48
CA ALA A 238 6.69 -12.94 12.71
C ALA A 238 7.48 -13.78 11.70
N ASP A 239 6.91 -14.90 11.28
CA ASP A 239 7.40 -15.61 10.11
C ASP A 239 7.17 -14.74 8.87
N PRO A 240 8.09 -14.72 7.88
CA PRO A 240 7.94 -13.93 6.66
C PRO A 240 6.63 -14.17 5.90
N ASP A 241 6.11 -15.41 5.95
CA ASP A 241 4.87 -15.80 5.26
C ASP A 241 3.60 -15.26 5.96
N LYS A 242 3.73 -14.86 7.22
CA LYS A 242 2.62 -14.26 7.99
C LYS A 242 2.52 -12.75 7.87
N LEU A 243 3.43 -12.12 7.13
CA LEU A 243 3.39 -10.67 6.87
C LEU A 243 2.31 -10.34 5.84
N ASP A 244 1.72 -9.15 5.96
CA ASP A 244 0.79 -8.66 4.95
C ASP A 244 1.55 -8.18 3.72
N VAL A 245 1.16 -8.65 2.55
CA VAL A 245 1.73 -8.21 1.27
C VAL A 245 0.83 -7.13 0.69
N ARG A 246 1.43 -5.99 0.34
CA ARG A 246 0.73 -4.88 -0.33
C ARG A 246 1.38 -4.60 -1.68
N GLU A 247 0.56 -4.42 -2.68
CA GLU A 247 1.00 -3.98 -3.99
C GLU A 247 0.97 -2.45 -4.05
N ILE A 248 2.09 -1.88 -4.45
CA ILE A 248 2.25 -0.45 -4.65
C ILE A 248 2.20 -0.22 -6.16
N ALA A 249 1.23 0.55 -6.59
CA ALA A 249 1.00 0.80 -8.01
C ALA A 249 0.76 2.28 -8.30
N THR A 250 1.03 2.71 -9.51
CA THR A 250 0.45 3.97 -9.98
C THR A 250 -1.07 3.81 -10.05
N LEU A 251 -1.81 4.84 -9.68
CA LEU A 251 -3.27 4.81 -9.66
C LEU A 251 -3.83 5.81 -10.67
N ARG A 252 -4.82 5.39 -11.43
CA ARG A 252 -5.53 6.26 -12.38
C ARG A 252 -7.03 6.25 -12.15
N LEU A 253 -7.69 7.25 -12.69
CA LEU A 253 -9.13 7.37 -12.62
C LEU A 253 -9.80 6.25 -13.44
N ALA A 254 -10.54 5.38 -12.77
CA ALA A 254 -11.28 4.28 -13.38
C ALA A 254 -12.49 4.80 -14.21
N PRO A 255 -13.01 4.03 -15.18
CA PRO A 255 -14.21 4.38 -15.92
C PRO A 255 -15.41 4.69 -15.02
N GLN A 256 -15.57 3.95 -13.92
CA GLN A 256 -16.62 4.20 -12.91
C GLN A 256 -16.43 5.54 -12.20
N GLY A 257 -15.19 5.92 -11.87
CA GLY A 257 -14.87 7.22 -11.30
C GLY A 257 -15.21 8.37 -12.25
N ARG A 258 -14.90 8.20 -13.54
CA ARG A 258 -15.30 9.17 -14.59
C ARG A 258 -16.82 9.32 -14.70
N ALA A 259 -17.55 8.20 -14.66
CA ALA A 259 -19.00 8.20 -14.71
C ALA A 259 -19.62 8.88 -13.47
N ALA A 260 -19.11 8.57 -12.28
CA ALA A 260 -19.54 9.14 -11.00
C ALA A 260 -19.37 10.68 -10.99
N LEU A 261 -18.22 11.17 -11.48
CA LEU A 261 -17.97 12.62 -11.59
C LEU A 261 -18.97 13.32 -12.52
N ARG A 262 -19.25 12.72 -13.69
CA ARG A 262 -20.21 13.28 -14.65
C ARG A 262 -21.63 13.29 -14.10
N ALA A 263 -22.03 12.23 -13.42
CA ALA A 263 -23.37 12.10 -12.83
C ALA A 263 -23.56 12.97 -11.57
N GLY A 264 -22.48 13.51 -11.01
CA GLY A 264 -22.57 14.27 -9.77
C GLY A 264 -22.75 13.42 -8.52
N GLN A 265 -22.53 12.11 -8.58
CA GLN A 265 -22.90 11.12 -7.56
C GLN A 265 -21.69 10.51 -6.83
N ILE A 266 -20.64 11.29 -6.57
CA ILE A 266 -19.44 10.76 -5.90
C ILE A 266 -19.72 10.41 -4.42
N GLN A 267 -20.54 11.19 -3.75
CA GLN A 267 -20.79 11.08 -2.32
C GLN A 267 -21.65 9.89 -1.89
N GLU A 268 -22.44 9.30 -2.75
CA GLU A 268 -23.46 8.35 -2.35
C GLU A 268 -23.09 6.89 -2.56
N SER A 269 -21.84 6.52 -2.33
CA SER A 269 -21.52 5.10 -2.32
C SER A 269 -21.13 4.62 -0.94
N PHE A 270 -22.10 4.51 -0.04
CA PHE A 270 -22.08 3.48 1.01
C PHE A 270 -22.03 2.05 0.42
N ALA A 271 -21.93 1.91 -0.91
CA ALA A 271 -21.62 0.67 -1.62
C ALA A 271 -20.25 0.05 -1.25
N ALA A 272 -19.46 0.74 -0.42
CA ALA A 272 -18.29 0.17 0.23
C ALA A 272 -18.66 -0.82 1.36
N LEU A 273 -19.90 -0.83 1.83
CA LEU A 273 -20.45 -1.92 2.61
C LEU A 273 -20.68 -3.08 1.64
N GLY A 274 -19.67 -3.89 1.40
CA GLY A 274 -19.71 -5.07 0.53
C GLY A 274 -20.65 -6.17 1.03
N THR A 275 -21.79 -5.78 1.58
CA THR A 275 -22.78 -6.69 2.16
C THR A 275 -23.87 -6.99 1.16
N ALA A 276 -24.29 -8.25 1.14
CA ALA A 276 -25.42 -8.71 0.33
C ALA A 276 -26.74 -7.97 0.65
N ASN A 277 -26.79 -7.22 1.75
CA ASN A 277 -28.00 -6.58 2.28
C ASN A 277 -28.01 -5.05 2.08
N TYR A 278 -27.01 -4.50 1.42
CA TYR A 278 -26.96 -3.07 1.13
C TYR A 278 -27.23 -2.80 -0.35
N VAL A 279 -28.08 -1.82 -0.61
CA VAL A 279 -28.38 -1.35 -1.97
C VAL A 279 -27.99 0.12 -2.11
N ASP A 280 -27.51 0.52 -3.28
CA ASP A 280 -27.17 1.90 -3.54
C ASP A 280 -28.38 2.84 -3.50
N PRO A 281 -28.24 4.12 -3.14
CA PRO A 281 -29.35 5.06 -3.06
C PRO A 281 -30.20 5.18 -4.31
N PRO A 282 -29.65 5.20 -5.54
CA PRO A 282 -30.45 5.18 -6.77
C PRO A 282 -31.29 3.92 -6.92
N PHE A 283 -30.77 2.75 -6.54
CA PHE A 283 -31.55 1.51 -6.56
C PHE A 283 -32.60 1.52 -5.45
N PHE A 284 -32.23 1.98 -4.24
CA PHE A 284 -33.16 2.12 -3.12
C PHE A 284 -34.35 3.00 -3.47
N ARG A 285 -34.12 4.18 -4.08
CA ARG A 285 -35.20 5.09 -4.53
C ARG A 285 -36.14 4.40 -5.52
N ARG A 286 -35.60 3.69 -6.52
CA ARG A 286 -36.43 2.93 -7.46
C ARG A 286 -37.21 1.80 -6.79
N LEU A 287 -36.60 1.11 -5.83
CA LEU A 287 -37.25 0.09 -5.05
C LEU A 287 -38.37 0.68 -4.18
N LEU A 288 -38.12 1.83 -3.55
CA LEU A 288 -39.12 2.54 -2.75
C LEU A 288 -40.28 3.01 -3.61
N ASP A 289 -40.04 3.65 -4.76
CA ASP A 289 -41.07 4.08 -5.72
C ASP A 289 -41.90 2.90 -6.20
N TRP A 290 -41.27 1.78 -6.53
CA TRP A 290 -41.95 0.56 -6.92
C TRP A 290 -42.80 0.00 -5.76
N THR A 291 -42.27 -0.02 -4.54
CA THR A 291 -42.99 -0.51 -3.35
C THR A 291 -44.22 0.36 -3.05
N LEU A 292 -44.06 1.69 -3.13
CA LEU A 292 -45.17 2.64 -2.96
C LEU A 292 -46.26 2.45 -4.05
N ALA A 293 -45.86 2.29 -5.31
CA ALA A 293 -46.78 2.04 -6.41
C ALA A 293 -47.47 0.68 -6.28
N THR A 294 -46.80 -0.32 -5.73
CA THR A 294 -47.36 -1.64 -5.46
C THR A 294 -48.36 -1.58 -4.30
N HIS A 295 -48.03 -0.88 -3.23
CA HIS A 295 -48.95 -0.66 -2.11
C HIS A 295 -50.23 0.08 -2.54
N ALA A 296 -50.10 1.07 -3.42
CA ALA A 296 -51.25 1.82 -3.95
C ALA A 296 -52.23 0.88 -4.74
N ARG A 297 -51.76 -0.20 -5.36
CA ARG A 297 -52.57 -1.20 -6.09
C ARG A 297 -53.02 -2.34 -5.18
N HIS A 298 -52.26 -2.65 -4.13
CA HIS A 298 -52.45 -3.77 -3.20
C HIS A 298 -52.35 -3.27 -1.76
N PRO A 299 -53.38 -2.60 -1.22
CA PRO A 299 -53.36 -2.01 0.12
C PRO A 299 -53.18 -3.04 1.26
N GLU A 300 -53.43 -4.30 0.96
CA GLU A 300 -53.21 -5.43 1.89
C GLU A 300 -51.73 -5.69 2.12
N MET A 301 -50.82 -5.33 1.20
CA MET A 301 -49.39 -5.45 1.37
C MET A 301 -48.90 -4.31 2.28
N ARG A 302 -48.44 -4.69 3.49
CA ARG A 302 -47.88 -3.71 4.44
C ARG A 302 -46.38 -3.72 4.37
N PHE A 303 -45.77 -2.54 4.40
CA PHE A 303 -44.32 -2.38 4.56
C PHE A 303 -44.05 -1.26 5.54
N ALA A 304 -42.84 -1.24 6.11
CA ALA A 304 -42.34 -0.16 6.94
C ALA A 304 -40.98 0.29 6.45
N LEU A 305 -40.74 1.61 6.48
CA LEU A 305 -39.44 2.21 6.26
C LEU A 305 -38.88 2.62 7.61
N ILE A 306 -37.71 2.09 7.96
CA ILE A 306 -37.01 2.43 9.18
C ILE A 306 -35.82 3.30 8.82
N LEU A 307 -35.78 4.52 9.33
CA LEU A 307 -34.63 5.41 9.24
C LEU A 307 -33.81 5.25 10.51
N VAL A 308 -32.54 4.84 10.35
CA VAL A 308 -31.59 4.75 11.45
C VAL A 308 -30.56 5.85 11.31
N GLU A 309 -30.48 6.75 12.28
CA GLU A 309 -29.53 7.85 12.33
C GLU A 309 -28.52 7.62 13.46
N PHE A 310 -27.24 7.65 13.13
CA PHE A 310 -26.16 7.54 14.10
C PHE A 310 -25.75 8.95 14.55
N GLN A 311 -26.17 9.36 15.74
CA GLN A 311 -25.94 10.73 16.23
C GLN A 311 -24.47 11.09 16.47
N ASN A 312 -23.60 10.10 16.72
CA ASN A 312 -22.18 10.29 17.06
C ASN A 312 -21.23 9.70 16.01
N ALA A 313 -21.68 9.59 14.75
CA ALA A 313 -20.88 8.94 13.71
C ALA A 313 -19.49 9.59 13.52
N THR A 314 -19.42 10.92 13.55
CA THR A 314 -18.18 11.67 13.42
C THR A 314 -17.20 11.40 14.56
N GLU A 315 -17.68 11.46 15.80
CA GLU A 315 -16.85 11.20 16.99
C GLU A 315 -16.35 9.76 17.04
N VAL A 316 -17.18 8.80 16.64
CA VAL A 316 -16.79 7.39 16.59
C VAL A 316 -15.78 7.11 15.48
N ILE A 317 -15.89 7.79 14.33
CA ILE A 317 -14.91 7.72 13.24
C ILE A 317 -13.57 8.30 13.71
N GLU A 318 -13.57 9.44 14.39
CA GLU A 318 -12.35 10.07 14.92
C GLU A 318 -11.67 9.22 16.00
N GLN A 319 -12.44 8.57 16.87
CA GLN A 319 -11.89 7.78 17.98
C GLN A 319 -11.47 6.36 17.58
N GLN A 320 -12.17 5.72 16.68
CA GLN A 320 -12.00 4.30 16.37
C GLN A 320 -11.55 4.02 14.92
N GLY A 321 -11.49 5.05 14.10
CA GLY A 321 -11.18 4.94 12.67
C GLY A 321 -12.36 4.46 11.81
N ALA A 322 -12.42 4.96 10.59
CA ALA A 322 -13.50 4.68 9.65
C ALA A 322 -13.69 3.16 9.37
N ALA A 323 -12.61 2.39 9.31
CA ALA A 323 -12.67 0.95 9.06
C ALA A 323 -13.47 0.19 10.12
N ARG A 324 -13.35 0.57 11.39
CA ARG A 324 -14.06 -0.08 12.50
C ARG A 324 -15.54 0.29 12.51
N VAL A 325 -15.87 1.53 12.18
CA VAL A 325 -17.26 1.97 12.03
C VAL A 325 -17.95 1.24 10.88
N PHE A 326 -17.25 1.04 9.76
CA PHE A 326 -17.78 0.24 8.65
C PHE A 326 -18.03 -1.23 9.03
N LEU A 327 -17.15 -1.85 9.81
CA LEU A 327 -17.40 -3.22 10.31
C LEU A 327 -18.62 -3.29 11.23
N MET A 328 -18.82 -2.29 12.07
CA MET A 328 -20.02 -2.22 12.94
C MET A 328 -21.30 -2.02 12.12
N LEU A 329 -21.28 -1.16 11.10
CA LEU A 329 -22.42 -0.96 10.20
C LEU A 329 -22.73 -2.21 9.38
N ASP A 330 -21.70 -2.94 8.94
CA ASP A 330 -21.84 -4.22 8.23
C ASP A 330 -22.48 -5.30 9.12
N GLU A 331 -22.07 -5.39 10.36
CA GLU A 331 -22.68 -6.31 11.33
C GLU A 331 -24.12 -5.92 11.65
N PHE A 332 -24.41 -4.61 11.75
CA PHE A 332 -25.78 -4.13 11.94
C PHE A 332 -26.68 -4.46 10.74
N ALA A 333 -26.19 -4.29 9.52
CA ALA A 333 -26.92 -4.58 8.30
C ALA A 333 -27.19 -6.09 8.07
N ARG A 334 -26.43 -6.97 8.76
CA ARG A 334 -26.64 -8.44 8.71
C ARG A 334 -27.68 -8.95 9.70
N ARG A 335 -28.02 -8.17 10.70
CA ARG A 335 -29.02 -8.50 11.71
C ARG A 335 -30.41 -8.01 11.31
#